data_75469353b6bfff433fe987db5a91119d
#
_entry.id   75469353b6bfff433fe987db5a91119d
#
_cell.length_a   1.000
_cell.length_b   1.000
_cell.length_c   1.000
_cell.angle_alpha   90.00
_cell.angle_beta   90.00
_cell.angle_gamma   90.00
#
_symmetry.space_group_name_H-M   'P 1'
#
loop_
_entity.id
_entity.type
_entity.pdbx_description
1 polymer ?
#
loop_
_entity_poly.entity_id
_entity_poly.type
_entity_poly.pdbx_seq_one_letter_code
_entity_poly.pdbx_strand_id
1 'polypeptide(L)'
;MAQIRTRASGGGLSAVLIPYAWLVLFFLLPFLIVLKISLSATAIEQPPYTPVFDPAGGLAGLKAFLAELSFDNYAQLVADRLYVSSYLRSLEIAAVSTILLLVLGYPVAYGVARVARRWQSLLLVLVILPFWTSFLIRIYAWINILQHDGLLNQLLIALHIVDGPVTWLATDTATYIGIVYSYFPFTVLPLYAALEKMDESLLEAAADLGCPRWKAFWLVTLPLSLPGIAAGALLCFSPIVGEFVIPDLLGGSQSSMIGQTLWTEFFLNKDWPVASAVAVVLLCLLLVPILFYQRMQLRDLAGGL
;
A
#
# COMPACT_ATOMS: atom_id res chain seq x y z
N MET A 1 -3.38 35.31 39.76
CA MET A 1 -3.34 33.86 39.92
C MET A 1 -4.75 33.31 39.79
N ALA A 2 -5.18 32.88 38.63
CA ALA A 2 -6.50 32.26 38.42
C ALA A 2 -6.22 30.80 38.00
N GLN A 3 -6.54 29.87 38.92
CA GLN A 3 -6.47 28.43 38.67
C GLN A 3 -7.55 28.06 37.63
N ILE A 4 -7.15 27.71 36.45
CA ILE A 4 -8.02 27.03 35.46
C ILE A 4 -8.18 25.60 35.96
N ARG A 5 -9.24 25.33 36.73
CA ARG A 5 -9.73 23.98 37.02
C ARG A 5 -10.29 23.40 35.70
N THR A 6 -9.53 22.54 35.02
CA THR A 6 -10.05 21.67 34.00
C THR A 6 -11.06 20.72 34.61
N ARG A 7 -12.35 21.03 34.50
CA ARG A 7 -13.44 20.09 34.69
C ARG A 7 -13.30 18.98 33.67
N ALA A 8 -12.85 17.81 34.08
CA ALA A 8 -13.04 16.59 33.33
C ALA A 8 -14.54 16.33 33.21
N SER A 9 -15.16 16.89 32.18
CA SER A 9 -16.56 16.65 31.85
C SER A 9 -16.71 15.23 31.34
N GLY A 10 -17.71 14.48 31.79
CA GLY A 10 -18.01 13.10 31.36
C GLY A 10 -18.26 12.92 29.86
N GLY A 11 -18.25 14.00 29.10
CA GLY A 11 -18.27 13.98 27.61
C GLY A 11 -16.96 13.53 26.95
N GLY A 12 -15.80 13.60 27.65
CA GLY A 12 -14.51 13.16 27.08
C GLY A 12 -14.41 11.64 26.96
N LEU A 13 -15.01 10.88 27.86
CA LEU A 13 -14.94 9.41 27.82
C LEU A 13 -15.79 8.83 26.67
N SER A 14 -17.00 9.35 26.47
CA SER A 14 -17.88 8.93 25.38
C SER A 14 -17.33 9.30 24.01
N ALA A 15 -16.69 10.46 23.87
CA ALA A 15 -16.05 10.88 22.62
C ALA A 15 -14.91 9.95 22.20
N VAL A 16 -14.23 9.32 23.17
CA VAL A 16 -13.17 8.33 22.91
C VAL A 16 -13.76 6.92 22.74
N LEU A 17 -14.73 6.55 23.56
CA LEU A 17 -15.28 5.18 23.60
C LEU A 17 -15.99 4.79 22.29
N ILE A 18 -16.73 5.72 21.68
CA ILE A 18 -17.49 5.44 20.45
C ILE A 18 -16.56 5.05 19.27
N PRO A 19 -15.50 5.83 18.91
CA PRO A 19 -14.57 5.42 17.87
C PRO A 19 -13.84 4.12 18.18
N TYR A 20 -13.43 3.90 19.45
CA TYR A 20 -12.76 2.65 19.81
C TYR A 20 -13.71 1.45 19.77
N ALA A 21 -14.96 1.57 20.22
CA ALA A 21 -15.95 0.50 20.09
C ALA A 21 -16.22 0.15 18.62
N TRP A 22 -16.26 1.16 17.74
CA TRP A 22 -16.37 0.95 16.30
C TRP A 22 -15.17 0.17 15.74
N LEU A 23 -13.94 0.55 16.10
CA LEU A 23 -12.72 -0.14 15.68
C LEU A 23 -12.67 -1.58 16.19
N VAL A 24 -13.06 -1.82 17.45
CA VAL A 24 -13.13 -3.17 18.03
C VAL A 24 -14.14 -4.02 17.26
N LEU A 25 -15.32 -3.50 16.98
CA LEU A 25 -16.40 -4.25 16.35
C LEU A 25 -16.12 -4.55 14.88
N PHE A 26 -15.63 -3.55 14.11
CA PHE A 26 -15.51 -3.66 12.67
C PHE A 26 -14.10 -3.98 12.17
N PHE A 27 -13.09 -3.88 13.01
CA PHE A 27 -11.72 -4.23 12.67
C PHE A 27 -11.18 -5.40 13.51
N LEU A 28 -11.19 -5.26 14.84
CA LEU A 28 -10.55 -6.25 15.71
C LEU A 28 -11.31 -7.59 15.70
N LEU A 29 -12.64 -7.56 15.75
CA LEU A 29 -13.44 -8.79 15.79
C LEU A 29 -13.33 -9.59 14.47
N PRO A 30 -13.48 -9.01 13.26
CA PRO A 30 -13.21 -9.72 12.01
C PRO A 30 -11.76 -10.22 11.93
N PHE A 31 -10.78 -9.43 12.38
CA PHE A 31 -9.38 -9.86 12.41
C PHE A 31 -9.16 -11.07 13.32
N LEU A 32 -9.77 -11.10 14.51
CA LEU A 32 -9.71 -12.26 15.41
C LEU A 32 -10.36 -13.52 14.80
N ILE A 33 -11.41 -13.36 13.99
CA ILE A 33 -12.00 -14.47 13.23
C ILE A 33 -10.99 -15.01 12.20
N VAL A 34 -10.34 -14.13 11.43
CA VAL A 34 -9.29 -14.52 10.46
C VAL A 34 -8.12 -15.19 11.18
N LEU A 35 -7.66 -14.61 12.30
CA LEU A 35 -6.58 -15.18 13.11
C LEU A 35 -6.96 -16.58 13.65
N LYS A 36 -8.20 -16.77 14.08
CA LYS A 36 -8.73 -18.08 14.49
C LYS A 36 -8.71 -19.08 13.31
N ILE A 37 -9.20 -18.67 12.15
CA ILE A 37 -9.24 -19.54 10.96
C ILE A 37 -7.82 -19.92 10.53
N SER A 38 -6.85 -19.01 10.64
CA SER A 38 -5.45 -19.28 10.30
C SER A 38 -4.79 -20.37 11.17
N LEU A 39 -5.34 -20.62 12.36
CA LEU A 39 -4.87 -21.69 13.28
C LEU A 39 -5.73 -22.95 13.18
N SER A 40 -6.70 -23.00 12.27
CA SER A 40 -7.58 -24.15 12.05
C SER A 40 -7.02 -25.06 10.94
N ALA A 41 -7.48 -26.32 10.90
CA ALA A 41 -7.17 -27.23 9.81
C ALA A 41 -8.22 -27.13 8.68
N THR A 42 -7.84 -27.42 7.45
CA THR A 42 -8.75 -27.47 6.29
C THR A 42 -9.67 -28.67 6.40
N ALA A 43 -10.98 -28.47 6.15
CA ALA A 43 -11.99 -29.51 6.19
C ALA A 43 -12.84 -29.52 4.91
N ILE A 44 -13.33 -30.72 4.51
CA ILE A 44 -14.23 -30.87 3.35
C ILE A 44 -15.69 -30.71 3.82
N GLU A 45 -15.93 -29.65 4.57
CA GLU A 45 -17.25 -29.34 5.17
C GLU A 45 -17.58 -27.88 4.95
N GLN A 46 -18.74 -27.44 5.42
CA GLN A 46 -19.09 -26.01 5.43
C GLN A 46 -19.33 -25.55 6.87
N PRO A 47 -18.49 -24.63 7.37
CA PRO A 47 -17.36 -23.94 6.73
C PRO A 47 -16.15 -24.85 6.47
N PRO A 48 -15.27 -24.57 5.48
CA PRO A 48 -14.18 -25.45 5.07
C PRO A 48 -12.96 -25.37 6.03
N TYR A 49 -13.24 -25.41 7.33
CA TYR A 49 -12.19 -25.44 8.38
C TYR A 49 -12.72 -26.06 9.68
N THR A 50 -11.83 -26.67 10.43
CA THR A 50 -12.10 -27.26 11.76
C THR A 50 -10.96 -26.87 12.72
N PRO A 51 -11.19 -26.61 14.03
CA PRO A 51 -12.48 -26.70 14.72
C PRO A 51 -13.41 -25.51 14.48
N VAL A 52 -14.72 -25.78 14.51
CA VAL A 52 -15.75 -24.73 14.56
C VAL A 52 -16.16 -24.53 16.01
N PHE A 53 -16.21 -23.29 16.47
CA PHE A 53 -16.60 -22.99 17.84
C PHE A 53 -18.09 -23.30 18.05
N ASP A 54 -18.40 -24.23 18.98
CA ASP A 54 -19.74 -24.52 19.43
C ASP A 54 -20.01 -23.85 20.78
N PRO A 55 -20.85 -22.80 20.83
CA PRO A 55 -21.18 -22.11 22.06
C PRO A 55 -21.96 -22.98 23.06
N ALA A 56 -22.62 -24.09 22.60
CA ALA A 56 -23.36 -24.99 23.48
C ALA A 56 -22.46 -25.86 24.37
N GLY A 57 -21.20 -26.06 23.99
CA GLY A 57 -20.23 -26.85 24.74
C GLY A 57 -19.65 -26.19 26.01
N GLY A 58 -20.01 -24.93 26.29
CA GLY A 58 -19.54 -24.18 27.46
C GLY A 58 -18.01 -24.14 27.60
N LEU A 59 -17.47 -24.14 28.82
CA LEU A 59 -16.03 -24.09 29.08
C LEU A 59 -15.27 -25.34 28.63
N ALA A 60 -15.91 -26.52 28.61
CA ALA A 60 -15.30 -27.75 28.14
C ALA A 60 -15.14 -27.71 26.60
N GLY A 61 -16.16 -27.23 25.88
CA GLY A 61 -16.09 -26.99 24.44
C GLY A 61 -15.03 -25.97 24.05
N LEU A 62 -14.87 -24.89 24.82
CA LEU A 62 -13.81 -23.91 24.61
C LEU A 62 -12.42 -24.50 24.78
N LYS A 63 -12.20 -25.35 25.79
CA LYS A 63 -10.91 -26.00 26.00
C LYS A 63 -10.58 -27.00 24.88
N ALA A 64 -11.55 -27.80 24.44
CA ALA A 64 -11.37 -28.71 23.32
C ALA A 64 -11.05 -27.94 22.03
N PHE A 65 -11.83 -26.90 21.75
CA PHE A 65 -11.59 -26.00 20.64
C PHE A 65 -10.18 -25.40 20.61
N LEU A 66 -9.68 -24.87 21.74
CA LEU A 66 -8.35 -24.30 21.84
C LEU A 66 -7.23 -25.34 21.73
N ALA A 67 -7.49 -26.58 22.12
CA ALA A 67 -6.51 -27.69 22.03
C ALA A 67 -6.33 -28.19 20.58
N GLU A 68 -7.31 -27.98 19.71
CA GLU A 68 -7.26 -28.37 18.30
C GLU A 68 -6.63 -27.31 17.38
N LEU A 69 -6.40 -26.10 17.90
CA LEU A 69 -5.72 -25.05 17.12
C LEU A 69 -4.23 -25.37 16.96
N SER A 70 -3.72 -25.30 15.75
CA SER A 70 -2.33 -25.61 15.43
C SER A 70 -1.64 -24.47 14.64
N PHE A 71 -0.32 -24.50 14.58
CA PHE A 71 0.50 -23.60 13.76
C PHE A 71 0.95 -24.26 12.45
N ASP A 72 0.34 -25.37 12.04
CA ASP A 72 0.76 -26.15 10.87
C ASP A 72 0.69 -25.33 9.57
N ASN A 73 -0.34 -24.49 9.42
CA ASN A 73 -0.44 -23.59 8.27
C ASN A 73 0.76 -22.63 8.16
N TYR A 74 1.24 -22.09 9.29
CA TYR A 74 2.41 -21.22 9.30
C TYR A 74 3.70 -22.00 9.02
N ALA A 75 3.81 -23.23 9.49
CA ALA A 75 4.92 -24.11 9.14
C ALA A 75 4.93 -24.42 7.64
N GLN A 76 3.77 -24.70 7.04
CA GLN A 76 3.60 -24.90 5.61
C GLN A 76 4.01 -23.66 4.80
N LEU A 77 3.59 -22.45 5.22
CA LEU A 77 3.97 -21.20 4.56
C LEU A 77 5.49 -21.00 4.47
N VAL A 78 6.24 -21.45 5.48
CA VAL A 78 7.70 -21.33 5.50
C VAL A 78 8.36 -22.48 4.72
N ALA A 79 7.78 -23.69 4.76
CA ALA A 79 8.33 -24.87 4.10
C ALA A 79 8.12 -24.84 2.58
N ASP A 80 7.01 -24.28 2.11
CA ASP A 80 6.70 -24.24 0.68
C ASP A 80 7.30 -22.98 0.02
N ARG A 81 8.16 -23.24 -0.98
CA ARG A 81 8.81 -22.19 -1.77
C ARG A 81 7.83 -21.25 -2.47
N LEU A 82 6.62 -21.72 -2.79
CA LEU A 82 5.60 -20.89 -3.46
C LEU A 82 5.28 -19.65 -2.62
N TYR A 83 4.94 -19.81 -1.35
CA TYR A 83 4.57 -18.67 -0.49
C TYR A 83 5.75 -17.74 -0.25
N VAL A 84 6.92 -18.31 0.10
CA VAL A 84 8.13 -17.50 0.35
C VAL A 84 8.50 -16.70 -0.90
N SER A 85 8.50 -17.31 -2.09
CA SER A 85 8.81 -16.62 -3.33
C SER A 85 7.77 -15.55 -3.66
N SER A 86 6.47 -15.80 -3.43
CA SER A 86 5.39 -14.82 -3.66
C SER A 86 5.52 -13.62 -2.72
N TYR A 87 5.88 -13.82 -1.44
CA TYR A 87 6.17 -12.70 -0.51
C TYR A 87 7.37 -11.87 -0.96
N LEU A 88 8.48 -12.51 -1.29
CA LEU A 88 9.68 -11.82 -1.75
C LEU A 88 9.41 -11.04 -3.04
N ARG A 89 8.67 -11.66 -3.96
CA ARG A 89 8.28 -11.02 -5.21
C ARG A 89 7.36 -9.82 -5.00
N SER A 90 6.37 -9.94 -4.10
CA SER A 90 5.52 -8.80 -3.73
C SER A 90 6.31 -7.64 -3.14
N LEU A 91 7.26 -7.94 -2.25
CA LEU A 91 8.14 -6.91 -1.67
C LEU A 91 9.03 -6.24 -2.72
N GLU A 92 9.60 -7.04 -3.63
CA GLU A 92 10.41 -6.53 -4.75
C GLU A 92 9.59 -5.60 -5.65
N ILE A 93 8.43 -6.07 -6.14
CA ILE A 93 7.56 -5.27 -7.01
C ILE A 93 7.09 -4.01 -6.28
N ALA A 94 6.68 -4.11 -5.01
CA ALA A 94 6.26 -2.95 -4.24
C ALA A 94 7.39 -1.95 -4.03
N ALA A 95 8.61 -2.41 -3.69
CA ALA A 95 9.76 -1.53 -3.50
C ALA A 95 10.15 -0.81 -4.80
N VAL A 96 10.30 -1.56 -5.90
CA VAL A 96 10.65 -0.99 -7.21
C VAL A 96 9.57 -0.02 -7.69
N SER A 97 8.29 -0.41 -7.61
CA SER A 97 7.17 0.48 -8.00
C SER A 97 7.12 1.74 -7.14
N THR A 98 7.37 1.64 -5.84
CA THR A 98 7.40 2.80 -4.94
C THR A 98 8.56 3.75 -5.31
N ILE A 99 9.73 3.22 -5.63
CA ILE A 99 10.87 4.03 -6.10
C ILE A 99 10.52 4.73 -7.42
N LEU A 100 9.94 3.99 -8.39
CA LEU A 100 9.51 4.57 -9.66
C LEU A 100 8.46 5.66 -9.46
N LEU A 101 7.49 5.44 -8.58
CA LEU A 101 6.46 6.41 -8.20
C LEU A 101 7.07 7.67 -7.60
N LEU A 102 8.06 7.54 -6.71
CA LEU A 102 8.75 8.69 -6.12
C LEU A 102 9.57 9.44 -7.17
N VAL A 103 10.30 8.74 -8.03
CA VAL A 103 11.14 9.35 -9.08
C VAL A 103 10.28 10.11 -10.09
N LEU A 104 9.13 9.57 -10.49
CA LEU A 104 8.22 10.21 -11.43
C LEU A 104 7.29 11.23 -10.75
N GLY A 105 6.81 10.93 -9.55
CA GLY A 105 5.87 11.77 -8.82
C GLY A 105 6.50 13.00 -8.19
N TYR A 106 7.76 12.92 -7.74
CA TYR A 106 8.45 14.04 -7.11
C TYR A 106 8.59 15.27 -8.04
N PRO A 107 9.10 15.12 -9.28
CA PRO A 107 9.15 16.25 -10.22
C PRO A 107 7.79 16.86 -10.51
N VAL A 108 6.74 16.04 -10.62
CA VAL A 108 5.36 16.52 -10.84
C VAL A 108 4.87 17.29 -9.62
N ALA A 109 4.99 16.73 -8.42
CA ALA A 109 4.60 17.40 -7.18
C ALA A 109 5.37 18.71 -6.97
N TYR A 110 6.69 18.70 -7.23
CA TYR A 110 7.53 19.90 -7.16
C TYR A 110 7.10 20.96 -8.16
N GLY A 111 6.84 20.57 -9.41
CA GLY A 111 6.34 21.46 -10.45
C GLY A 111 5.02 22.10 -10.05
N VAL A 112 4.05 21.29 -9.57
CA VAL A 112 2.74 21.79 -9.11
C VAL A 112 2.88 22.76 -7.93
N ALA A 113 3.76 22.46 -6.96
CA ALA A 113 3.97 23.33 -5.80
C ALA A 113 4.58 24.69 -6.16
N ARG A 114 5.33 24.79 -7.28
CA ARG A 114 6.02 26.00 -7.72
C ARG A 114 5.28 26.81 -8.78
N VAL A 115 4.18 26.31 -9.31
CA VAL A 115 3.35 27.05 -10.27
C VAL A 115 2.48 28.09 -9.54
N ALA A 116 2.08 29.15 -10.25
CA ALA A 116 1.18 30.17 -9.73
C ALA A 116 -0.09 29.55 -9.14
N ARG A 117 -0.51 29.99 -7.96
CA ARG A 117 -1.59 29.41 -7.14
C ARG A 117 -2.89 29.13 -7.89
N ARG A 118 -3.19 29.95 -8.90
CA ARG A 118 -4.37 29.78 -9.77
C ARG A 118 -4.36 28.47 -10.58
N TRP A 119 -3.17 27.92 -10.89
CA TRP A 119 -3.04 26.72 -11.69
C TRP A 119 -2.87 25.45 -10.84
N GLN A 120 -2.48 25.57 -9.57
CA GLN A 120 -2.24 24.44 -8.68
C GLN A 120 -3.47 23.54 -8.55
N SER A 121 -4.63 24.12 -8.29
CA SER A 121 -5.90 23.37 -8.17
C SER A 121 -6.24 22.62 -9.44
N LEU A 122 -6.05 23.24 -10.62
CA LEU A 122 -6.31 22.57 -11.90
C LEU A 122 -5.35 21.40 -12.13
N LEU A 123 -4.06 21.58 -11.86
CA LEU A 123 -3.06 20.53 -12.03
C LEU A 123 -3.29 19.35 -11.07
N LEU A 124 -3.69 19.62 -9.81
CA LEU A 124 -4.06 18.59 -8.85
C LEU A 124 -5.31 17.82 -9.31
N VAL A 125 -6.32 18.51 -9.83
CA VAL A 125 -7.50 17.85 -10.42
C VAL A 125 -7.09 16.95 -11.58
N LEU A 126 -6.19 17.39 -12.47
CA LEU A 126 -5.70 16.59 -13.59
C LEU A 126 -4.94 15.33 -13.12
N VAL A 127 -4.18 15.43 -12.02
CA VAL A 127 -3.51 14.25 -11.41
C VAL A 127 -4.54 13.25 -10.87
N ILE A 128 -5.65 13.72 -10.29
CA ILE A 128 -6.69 12.87 -9.69
C ILE A 128 -7.71 12.38 -10.75
N LEU A 129 -7.85 13.10 -11.87
CA LEU A 129 -8.89 12.85 -12.89
C LEU A 129 -8.99 11.36 -13.32
N PRO A 130 -7.89 10.62 -13.52
CA PRO A 130 -7.97 9.20 -13.86
C PRO A 130 -8.73 8.35 -12.84
N PHE A 131 -8.79 8.77 -11.57
CA PHE A 131 -9.49 8.05 -10.51
C PHE A 131 -11.02 8.15 -10.58
N TRP A 132 -11.56 9.05 -11.35
CA TRP A 132 -13.01 9.14 -11.56
C TRP A 132 -13.54 8.03 -12.48
N THR A 133 -12.65 7.33 -13.17
CA THR A 133 -13.00 6.14 -13.95
C THR A 133 -12.84 4.87 -13.10
N SER A 134 -13.58 3.81 -13.46
CA SER A 134 -13.47 2.52 -12.80
C SER A 134 -12.04 1.98 -12.87
N PHE A 135 -11.55 1.41 -11.77
CA PHE A 135 -10.24 0.78 -11.70
C PHE A 135 -10.04 -0.30 -12.78
N LEU A 136 -11.00 -1.22 -12.91
CA LEU A 136 -10.92 -2.29 -13.91
C LEU A 136 -10.89 -1.76 -15.34
N ILE A 137 -11.72 -0.75 -15.66
CA ILE A 137 -11.72 -0.14 -17.00
C ILE A 137 -10.34 0.43 -17.34
N ARG A 138 -9.65 1.05 -16.38
CA ARG A 138 -8.29 1.56 -16.58
C ARG A 138 -7.29 0.44 -16.86
N ILE A 139 -7.38 -0.68 -16.14
CA ILE A 139 -6.49 -1.82 -16.37
C ILE A 139 -6.78 -2.46 -17.73
N TYR A 140 -8.04 -2.62 -18.13
CA TYR A 140 -8.39 -3.09 -19.48
C TYR A 140 -7.91 -2.14 -20.57
N ALA A 141 -7.92 -0.82 -20.34
CA ALA A 141 -7.33 0.13 -21.29
C ALA A 141 -5.82 -0.11 -21.46
N TRP A 142 -5.09 -0.37 -20.35
CA TRP A 142 -3.67 -0.74 -20.41
C TRP A 142 -3.44 -2.05 -21.16
N ILE A 143 -4.29 -3.08 -20.98
CA ILE A 143 -4.22 -4.31 -21.77
C ILE A 143 -4.26 -3.96 -23.27
N ASN A 144 -5.24 -3.15 -23.70
CA ASN A 144 -5.37 -2.76 -25.12
C ASN A 144 -4.17 -1.93 -25.62
N ILE A 145 -3.60 -1.05 -24.79
CA ILE A 145 -2.45 -0.23 -25.14
C ILE A 145 -1.19 -1.10 -25.31
N LEU A 146 -1.03 -2.11 -24.43
CA LEU A 146 0.16 -2.95 -24.36
C LEU A 146 0.08 -4.22 -25.22
N GLN A 147 -1.04 -4.47 -25.91
CA GLN A 147 -1.17 -5.59 -26.86
C GLN A 147 -0.14 -5.49 -27.99
N HIS A 148 0.12 -6.63 -28.64
CA HIS A 148 1.05 -6.74 -29.76
C HIS A 148 0.76 -5.70 -30.85
N ASP A 149 -0.52 -5.50 -31.20
CA ASP A 149 -0.98 -4.51 -32.18
C ASP A 149 -1.50 -3.23 -31.50
N GLY A 150 -1.15 -3.03 -30.20
CA GLY A 150 -1.63 -1.92 -29.38
C GLY A 150 -0.97 -0.59 -29.71
N LEU A 151 -1.55 0.49 -29.20
CA LEU A 151 -1.11 1.87 -29.45
C LEU A 151 0.35 2.11 -29.11
N LEU A 152 0.89 1.47 -28.06
CA LEU A 152 2.29 1.64 -27.66
C LEU A 152 3.24 1.13 -28.74
N ASN A 153 3.00 -0.07 -29.27
CA ASN A 153 3.82 -0.65 -30.32
C ASN A 153 3.69 0.16 -31.63
N GLN A 154 2.47 0.57 -32.00
CA GLN A 154 2.25 1.42 -33.17
C GLN A 154 3.04 2.73 -33.07
N LEU A 155 3.03 3.37 -31.91
CA LEU A 155 3.78 4.61 -31.66
C LEU A 155 5.30 4.39 -31.74
N LEU A 156 5.82 3.33 -31.12
CA LEU A 156 7.25 3.03 -31.09
C LEU A 156 7.79 2.71 -32.49
N ILE A 157 7.02 1.97 -33.31
CA ILE A 157 7.35 1.67 -34.71
C ILE A 157 7.29 2.94 -35.56
N ALA A 158 6.24 3.76 -35.40
CA ALA A 158 6.11 5.03 -36.13
C ALA A 158 7.24 6.02 -35.81
N LEU A 159 7.77 6.00 -34.59
CA LEU A 159 8.92 6.81 -34.15
C LEU A 159 10.28 6.17 -34.52
N HIS A 160 10.29 5.02 -35.18
CA HIS A 160 11.50 4.25 -35.54
C HIS A 160 12.39 3.92 -34.34
N ILE A 161 11.77 3.72 -33.15
CA ILE A 161 12.47 3.31 -31.93
C ILE A 161 12.67 1.81 -31.90
N VAL A 162 11.73 1.06 -32.48
CA VAL A 162 11.78 -0.40 -32.63
C VAL A 162 11.43 -0.79 -34.07
N ASP A 163 12.04 -1.87 -34.56
CA ASP A 163 11.82 -2.37 -35.95
C ASP A 163 10.57 -3.26 -36.05
N GLY A 164 10.02 -3.70 -34.93
CA GLY A 164 8.84 -4.56 -34.85
C GLY A 164 8.16 -4.51 -33.49
N PRO A 165 6.97 -5.13 -33.40
CA PRO A 165 6.20 -5.07 -32.17
C PRO A 165 6.88 -5.85 -31.01
N VAL A 166 6.97 -5.21 -29.85
CA VAL A 166 7.53 -5.76 -28.61
C VAL A 166 6.41 -6.40 -27.80
N THR A 167 6.70 -7.53 -27.16
CA THR A 167 5.77 -8.19 -26.24
C THR A 167 5.83 -7.50 -24.88
N TRP A 168 4.83 -6.68 -24.56
CA TRP A 168 4.69 -5.99 -23.29
C TRP A 168 3.85 -6.77 -22.30
N LEU A 169 2.69 -7.29 -22.73
CA LEU A 169 1.76 -8.04 -21.88
C LEU A 169 2.39 -9.33 -21.35
N ALA A 170 1.92 -9.78 -20.20
CA ALA A 170 2.42 -10.94 -19.49
C ALA A 170 3.89 -10.79 -19.07
N THR A 171 4.32 -9.55 -18.78
CA THR A 171 5.66 -9.23 -18.30
C THR A 171 5.62 -8.39 -17.01
N ASP A 172 6.74 -8.41 -16.28
CA ASP A 172 6.93 -7.54 -15.11
C ASP A 172 6.83 -6.05 -15.48
N THR A 173 7.30 -5.67 -16.67
CA THR A 173 7.24 -4.29 -17.17
C THR A 173 5.79 -3.82 -17.26
N ALA A 174 4.87 -4.63 -17.77
CA ALA A 174 3.46 -4.29 -17.83
C ALA A 174 2.86 -4.14 -16.42
N THR A 175 3.26 -5.00 -15.49
CA THR A 175 2.87 -4.89 -14.07
C THR A 175 3.35 -3.58 -13.46
N TYR A 176 4.62 -3.20 -13.67
CA TYR A 176 5.15 -1.92 -13.19
C TYR A 176 4.42 -0.71 -13.80
N ILE A 177 4.14 -0.72 -15.10
CA ILE A 177 3.39 0.35 -15.76
C ILE A 177 1.99 0.49 -15.14
N GLY A 178 1.26 -0.64 -14.99
CA GLY A 178 -0.07 -0.66 -14.40
C GLY A 178 -0.09 -0.15 -12.95
N ILE A 179 0.86 -0.60 -12.13
CA ILE A 179 1.00 -0.17 -10.73
C ILE A 179 1.35 1.31 -10.65
N VAL A 180 2.39 1.75 -11.35
CA VAL A 180 2.85 3.15 -11.32
C VAL A 180 1.73 4.09 -11.75
N TYR A 181 1.03 3.78 -12.83
CA TYR A 181 -0.12 4.56 -13.27
C TYR A 181 -1.24 4.59 -12.20
N SER A 182 -1.58 3.43 -11.63
CA SER A 182 -2.69 3.30 -10.70
C SER A 182 -2.42 3.97 -9.35
N TYR A 183 -1.19 4.00 -8.88
CA TYR A 183 -0.82 4.56 -7.57
C TYR A 183 -0.22 5.98 -7.65
N PHE A 184 -0.06 6.54 -8.84
CA PHE A 184 0.58 7.84 -9.07
C PHE A 184 0.02 8.99 -8.22
N PRO A 185 -1.30 9.22 -8.12
CA PRO A 185 -1.83 10.30 -7.29
C PRO A 185 -1.57 10.13 -5.80
N PHE A 186 -1.50 8.90 -5.30
CA PHE A 186 -1.20 8.62 -3.89
C PHE A 186 0.23 9.01 -3.51
N THR A 187 1.14 9.08 -4.49
CA THR A 187 2.50 9.61 -4.29
C THR A 187 2.53 11.13 -4.43
N VAL A 188 1.90 11.68 -5.47
CA VAL A 188 1.98 13.11 -5.78
C VAL A 188 1.32 13.97 -4.71
N LEU A 189 0.15 13.57 -4.17
CA LEU A 189 -0.59 14.39 -3.22
C LEU A 189 0.14 14.63 -1.89
N PRO A 190 0.71 13.62 -1.20
CA PRO A 190 1.49 13.86 0.03
C PRO A 190 2.77 14.65 -0.23
N LEU A 191 3.43 14.40 -1.36
CA LEU A 191 4.62 15.15 -1.78
C LEU A 191 4.29 16.62 -2.01
N TYR A 192 3.22 16.89 -2.75
CA TYR A 192 2.72 18.26 -2.96
C TYR A 192 2.40 18.95 -1.63
N ALA A 193 1.66 18.28 -0.74
CA ALA A 193 1.29 18.86 0.56
C ALA A 193 2.49 19.19 1.46
N ALA A 194 3.59 18.44 1.34
CA ALA A 194 4.83 18.74 2.05
C ALA A 194 5.59 19.89 1.39
N LEU A 195 5.65 19.91 0.06
CA LEU A 195 6.38 20.92 -0.72
C LEU A 195 5.67 22.29 -0.70
N GLU A 196 4.34 22.33 -0.67
CA GLU A 196 3.55 23.55 -0.59
C GLU A 196 3.73 24.27 0.76
N LYS A 197 3.88 23.50 1.84
CA LYS A 197 4.08 24.05 3.20
C LYS A 197 5.48 24.57 3.46
N MET A 198 6.43 24.32 2.56
CA MET A 198 7.82 24.71 2.72
C MET A 198 7.94 26.22 2.54
N ASP A 199 8.59 26.88 3.52
CA ASP A 199 8.88 28.32 3.47
C ASP A 199 9.88 28.63 2.35
N GLU A 200 9.48 29.46 1.40
CA GLU A 200 10.33 29.88 0.28
C GLU A 200 11.51 30.74 0.73
N SER A 201 11.40 31.42 1.87
CA SER A 201 12.51 32.21 2.46
C SER A 201 13.77 31.38 2.70
N LEU A 202 13.64 30.09 2.94
CA LEU A 202 14.78 29.18 3.09
C LEU A 202 15.59 29.01 1.80
N LEU A 203 14.89 29.05 0.65
CA LEU A 203 15.55 28.99 -0.66
C LEU A 203 16.18 30.33 -1.04
N GLU A 204 15.54 31.43 -0.66
CA GLU A 204 16.08 32.80 -0.82
C GLU A 204 17.34 32.96 0.02
N ALA A 205 17.32 32.57 1.30
CA ALA A 205 18.51 32.57 2.18
C ALA A 205 19.66 31.70 1.64
N ALA A 206 19.34 30.54 1.09
CA ALA A 206 20.35 29.69 0.44
C ALA A 206 20.98 30.37 -0.78
N ALA A 207 20.15 31.09 -1.57
CA ALA A 207 20.64 31.86 -2.73
C ALA A 207 21.51 33.04 -2.31
N ASP A 208 21.14 33.77 -1.26
CA ASP A 208 21.94 34.88 -0.69
C ASP A 208 23.32 34.42 -0.20
N LEU A 209 23.41 33.18 0.29
CA LEU A 209 24.68 32.51 0.65
C LEU A 209 25.45 31.97 -0.58
N GLY A 210 25.01 32.27 -1.81
CA GLY A 210 25.64 31.84 -3.05
C GLY A 210 25.40 30.36 -3.41
N CYS A 211 24.42 29.70 -2.80
CA CYS A 211 24.11 28.32 -3.10
C CYS A 211 23.37 28.21 -4.45
N PRO A 212 23.92 27.49 -5.45
CA PRO A 212 23.22 27.31 -6.72
C PRO A 212 21.93 26.45 -6.54
N ARG A 213 20.93 26.68 -7.40
CA ARG A 213 19.58 26.06 -7.31
C ARG A 213 19.61 24.54 -7.17
N TRP A 214 20.49 23.85 -7.89
CA TRP A 214 20.59 22.39 -7.82
C TRP A 214 21.11 21.90 -6.45
N LYS A 215 22.05 22.64 -5.81
CA LYS A 215 22.51 22.34 -4.44
C LYS A 215 21.44 22.67 -3.41
N ALA A 216 20.71 23.79 -3.56
CA ALA A 216 19.59 24.14 -2.69
C ALA A 216 18.50 23.07 -2.75
N PHE A 217 18.25 22.45 -3.90
CA PHE A 217 17.36 21.31 -4.01
C PHE A 217 17.77 20.15 -3.10
N TRP A 218 19.03 19.71 -3.17
CA TRP A 218 19.53 18.57 -2.39
C TRP A 218 19.73 18.86 -0.91
N LEU A 219 20.10 20.09 -0.56
CA LEU A 219 20.45 20.46 0.82
C LEU A 219 19.26 21.03 1.60
N VAL A 220 18.27 21.61 0.94
CA VAL A 220 17.14 22.28 1.58
C VAL A 220 15.83 21.59 1.19
N THR A 221 15.48 21.55 -0.10
CA THR A 221 14.17 21.07 -0.54
C THR A 221 13.95 19.59 -0.24
N LEU A 222 14.89 18.74 -0.62
CA LEU A 222 14.77 17.30 -0.46
C LEU A 222 14.68 16.89 1.02
N PRO A 223 15.57 17.36 1.92
CA PRO A 223 15.47 17.02 3.35
C PRO A 223 14.17 17.50 4.00
N LEU A 224 13.72 18.71 3.68
CA LEU A 224 12.46 19.24 4.22
C LEU A 224 11.20 18.53 3.67
N SER A 225 11.30 17.90 2.50
CA SER A 225 10.21 17.11 1.92
C SER A 225 10.22 15.64 2.34
N LEU A 226 11.21 15.16 3.12
CA LEU A 226 11.30 13.77 3.59
C LEU A 226 10.03 13.25 4.26
N PRO A 227 9.31 14.02 5.11
CA PRO A 227 8.03 13.55 5.66
C PRO A 227 7.00 13.26 4.57
N GLY A 228 6.94 14.08 3.52
CA GLY A 228 6.06 13.87 2.37
C GLY A 228 6.48 12.66 1.52
N ILE A 229 7.78 12.48 1.31
CA ILE A 229 8.35 11.31 0.62
C ILE A 229 7.98 10.02 1.38
N ALA A 230 8.21 10.00 2.68
CA ALA A 230 7.91 8.84 3.50
C ALA A 230 6.39 8.54 3.57
N ALA A 231 5.55 9.56 3.67
CA ALA A 231 4.10 9.40 3.63
C ALA A 231 3.63 8.84 2.27
N GLY A 232 4.09 9.42 1.16
CA GLY A 232 3.78 8.94 -0.19
C GLY A 232 4.28 7.52 -0.44
N ALA A 233 5.50 7.21 0.02
CA ALA A 233 6.06 5.86 -0.07
C ALA A 233 5.20 4.84 0.66
N LEU A 234 4.80 5.09 1.90
CA LEU A 234 3.96 4.16 2.69
C LEU A 234 2.55 3.99 2.13
N LEU A 235 1.94 5.09 1.65
CA LEU A 235 0.62 5.05 1.03
C LEU A 235 0.59 4.22 -0.25
N CYS A 236 1.72 4.11 -0.96
CA CYS A 236 1.84 3.28 -2.15
C CYS A 236 2.34 1.87 -1.82
N PHE A 237 3.42 1.75 -1.05
CA PHE A 237 4.05 0.47 -0.74
C PHE A 237 3.07 -0.53 -0.11
N SER A 238 2.31 -0.10 0.92
CA SER A 238 1.43 -1.02 1.66
C SER A 238 0.36 -1.69 0.80
N PRO A 239 -0.45 -0.98 -0.01
CA PRO A 239 -1.42 -1.64 -0.88
C PRO A 239 -0.78 -2.39 -2.05
N ILE A 240 0.38 -1.94 -2.58
CA ILE A 240 1.05 -2.63 -3.68
C ILE A 240 1.54 -4.02 -3.27
N VAL A 241 2.02 -4.22 -2.03
CA VAL A 241 2.44 -5.56 -1.56
C VAL A 241 1.31 -6.58 -1.65
N GLY A 242 0.07 -6.16 -1.34
CA GLY A 242 -1.14 -7.00 -1.42
C GLY A 242 -1.89 -6.94 -2.76
N GLU A 243 -1.33 -6.27 -3.77
CA GLU A 243 -1.98 -6.13 -5.08
C GLU A 243 -2.12 -7.50 -5.77
N PHE A 244 -3.29 -7.75 -6.38
CA PHE A 244 -3.53 -8.97 -7.13
C PHE A 244 -4.11 -8.73 -8.53
N VAL A 245 -4.91 -7.70 -8.72
CA VAL A 245 -5.64 -7.47 -9.99
C VAL A 245 -4.69 -7.05 -11.11
N ILE A 246 -3.75 -6.15 -10.82
CA ILE A 246 -2.80 -5.66 -11.83
C ILE A 246 -1.86 -6.78 -12.28
N PRO A 247 -1.18 -7.53 -11.38
CA PRO A 247 -0.33 -8.63 -11.81
C PRO A 247 -1.10 -9.79 -12.44
N ASP A 248 -2.36 -10.02 -12.06
CA ASP A 248 -3.21 -11.04 -12.65
C ASP A 248 -3.58 -10.71 -14.11
N LEU A 249 -3.87 -9.45 -14.41
CA LEU A 249 -4.31 -9.00 -15.73
C LEU A 249 -3.18 -8.59 -16.67
N LEU A 250 -2.10 -8.01 -16.16
CA LEU A 250 -0.99 -7.46 -16.96
C LEU A 250 0.28 -8.29 -16.83
N GLY A 251 0.50 -8.97 -15.71
CA GLY A 251 1.70 -9.73 -15.41
C GLY A 251 1.74 -11.11 -16.08
N GLY A 252 2.92 -11.72 -16.05
CA GLY A 252 3.12 -13.09 -16.51
C GLY A 252 2.97 -14.12 -15.40
N SER A 253 2.99 -15.39 -15.78
CA SER A 253 2.91 -16.52 -14.84
C SER A 253 4.07 -16.57 -13.81
N GLN A 254 5.17 -15.89 -14.09
CA GLN A 254 6.33 -15.76 -13.21
C GLN A 254 6.19 -14.62 -12.19
N SER A 255 5.18 -13.75 -12.34
CA SER A 255 4.98 -12.54 -11.54
C SER A 255 3.98 -12.75 -10.41
N SER A 256 3.78 -13.99 -9.95
CA SER A 256 2.80 -14.29 -8.89
C SER A 256 3.14 -13.55 -7.60
N MET A 257 2.30 -12.58 -7.25
CA MET A 257 2.38 -11.83 -6.00
C MET A 257 1.56 -12.52 -4.91
N ILE A 258 1.85 -12.20 -3.64
CA ILE A 258 1.19 -12.85 -2.50
C ILE A 258 -0.31 -12.58 -2.45
N GLY A 259 -0.78 -11.42 -2.94
CA GLY A 259 -2.20 -11.11 -3.08
C GLY A 259 -2.92 -12.08 -4.03
N GLN A 260 -2.26 -12.44 -5.14
CA GLN A 260 -2.77 -13.40 -6.12
C GLN A 260 -2.78 -14.83 -5.55
N THR A 261 -1.72 -15.21 -4.82
CA THR A 261 -1.67 -16.50 -4.12
C THR A 261 -2.78 -16.59 -3.07
N LEU A 262 -2.99 -15.55 -2.27
CA LEU A 262 -4.08 -15.49 -1.29
C LEU A 262 -5.45 -15.64 -1.96
N TRP A 263 -5.69 -14.95 -3.08
CA TRP A 263 -6.92 -15.08 -3.86
C TRP A 263 -7.14 -16.52 -4.33
N THR A 264 -6.11 -17.16 -4.87
CA THR A 264 -6.14 -18.56 -5.34
C THR A 264 -6.49 -19.51 -4.22
N GLU A 265 -5.81 -19.41 -3.06
CA GLU A 265 -6.09 -20.27 -1.91
C GLU A 265 -7.52 -20.09 -1.40
N PHE A 266 -7.98 -18.85 -1.28
CA PHE A 266 -9.30 -18.58 -0.72
C PHE A 266 -10.45 -19.00 -1.64
N PHE A 267 -10.39 -18.64 -2.93
CA PHE A 267 -11.52 -18.81 -3.86
C PHE A 267 -11.44 -20.07 -4.71
N LEU A 268 -10.24 -20.44 -5.19
CA LEU A 268 -10.07 -21.59 -6.09
C LEU A 268 -9.83 -22.88 -5.30
N ASN A 269 -8.83 -22.88 -4.40
CA ASN A 269 -8.48 -24.06 -3.60
C ASN A 269 -9.45 -24.25 -2.42
N LYS A 270 -10.18 -23.20 -2.03
CA LYS A 270 -11.08 -23.16 -0.85
C LYS A 270 -10.35 -23.52 0.46
N ASP A 271 -9.04 -23.30 0.50
CA ASP A 271 -8.21 -23.48 1.69
C ASP A 271 -8.20 -22.19 2.52
N TRP A 272 -9.30 -21.98 3.26
CA TRP A 272 -9.48 -20.78 4.07
C TRP A 272 -8.45 -20.67 5.21
N PRO A 273 -8.03 -21.77 5.88
CA PRO A 273 -6.97 -21.75 6.89
C PRO A 273 -5.65 -21.21 6.34
N VAL A 274 -5.15 -21.75 5.23
CA VAL A 274 -3.92 -21.30 4.60
C VAL A 274 -4.05 -19.87 4.09
N ALA A 275 -5.14 -19.50 3.41
CA ALA A 275 -5.40 -18.12 2.97
C ALA A 275 -5.40 -17.13 4.14
N SER A 276 -6.02 -17.51 5.27
CA SER A 276 -6.04 -16.70 6.49
C SER A 276 -4.65 -16.57 7.11
N ALA A 277 -3.84 -17.62 7.12
CA ALA A 277 -2.45 -17.58 7.59
C ALA A 277 -1.61 -16.63 6.72
N VAL A 278 -1.76 -16.68 5.39
CA VAL A 278 -1.14 -15.73 4.45
C VAL A 278 -1.56 -14.31 4.79
N ALA A 279 -2.84 -14.05 5.00
CA ALA A 279 -3.34 -12.70 5.32
C ALA A 279 -2.76 -12.16 6.64
N VAL A 280 -2.65 -13.00 7.69
CA VAL A 280 -2.07 -12.62 8.98
C VAL A 280 -0.58 -12.31 8.86
N VAL A 281 0.18 -13.15 8.16
CA VAL A 281 1.62 -12.90 7.92
C VAL A 281 1.82 -11.62 7.11
N LEU A 282 0.99 -11.39 6.08
CA LEU A 282 1.03 -10.17 5.28
C LEU A 282 0.78 -8.93 6.15
N LEU A 283 -0.23 -8.97 7.02
CA LEU A 283 -0.51 -7.87 7.95
C LEU A 283 0.68 -7.61 8.88
N CYS A 284 1.25 -8.66 9.50
CA CYS A 284 2.43 -8.53 10.37
C CYS A 284 3.62 -7.90 9.61
N LEU A 285 3.86 -8.32 8.38
CA LEU A 285 4.90 -7.77 7.52
C LEU A 285 4.69 -6.29 7.23
N LEU A 286 3.44 -5.88 6.92
CA LEU A 286 3.11 -4.48 6.64
C LEU A 286 3.12 -3.59 7.88
N LEU A 287 2.91 -4.14 9.08
CA LEU A 287 3.02 -3.39 10.33
C LEU A 287 4.44 -2.89 10.59
N VAL A 288 5.47 -3.62 10.15
CA VAL A 288 6.88 -3.25 10.38
C VAL A 288 7.23 -1.86 9.82
N PRO A 289 7.05 -1.55 8.52
CA PRO A 289 7.36 -0.24 7.98
C PRO A 289 6.46 0.87 8.56
N ILE A 290 5.19 0.56 8.88
CA ILE A 290 4.26 1.53 9.48
C ILE A 290 4.74 1.93 10.89
N LEU A 291 5.09 0.95 11.73
CA LEU A 291 5.59 1.21 13.09
C LEU A 291 6.94 1.94 13.08
N PHE A 292 7.80 1.61 12.11
CA PHE A 292 9.07 2.31 11.93
C PHE A 292 8.84 3.79 11.59
N TYR A 293 7.95 4.07 10.65
CA TYR A 293 7.58 5.44 10.26
C TYR A 293 6.98 6.24 11.42
N GLN A 294 6.05 5.64 12.17
CA GLN A 294 5.46 6.29 13.36
C GLN A 294 6.53 6.63 14.41
N ARG A 295 7.49 5.74 14.65
CA ARG A 295 8.59 6.00 15.58
C ARG A 295 9.49 7.15 15.11
N MET A 296 9.74 7.26 13.81
CA MET A 296 10.50 8.39 13.25
C MET A 296 9.76 9.71 13.49
N GLN A 297 8.47 9.79 13.16
CA GLN A 297 7.67 11.00 13.38
C GLN A 297 7.63 11.42 14.86
N LEU A 298 7.50 10.47 15.78
CA LEU A 298 7.50 10.77 17.22
C LEU A 298 8.85 11.30 17.71
N ARG A 299 9.97 10.85 17.14
CA ARG A 299 11.30 11.37 17.44
C ARG A 299 11.48 12.80 16.96
N ASP A 300 11.00 13.11 15.75
CA ASP A 300 11.09 14.47 15.20
C ASP A 300 10.27 15.46 16.04
N LEU A 301 9.10 15.06 16.54
CA LEU A 301 8.29 15.86 17.44
C LEU A 301 8.91 16.02 18.84
N ALA A 302 9.64 15.03 19.33
CA ALA A 302 10.31 15.07 20.63
C ALA A 302 11.67 15.78 20.58
N GLY A 303 12.35 15.79 19.43
CA GLY A 303 13.64 16.47 19.24
C GLY A 303 13.53 17.95 18.86
N GLY A 304 12.32 18.44 18.59
CA GLY A 304 12.02 19.84 18.28
C GLY A 304 11.60 20.68 19.49
N LEU A 305 11.74 20.14 20.72
CA LEU A 305 11.63 20.83 22.01
C LEU A 305 13.03 20.98 22.62
#